data_e7b1af77f1bde99d9848220d95b89c0c
#
_entry.id   e7b1af77f1bde99d9848220d95b89c0c
#
_cell.length_a   1.000
_cell.length_b   1.000
_cell.length_c   1.000
_cell.angle_alpha   90.00
_cell.angle_beta   90.00
_cell.angle_gamma   90.00
#
_symmetry.space_group_name_H-M   'P 1'
#
loop_
_entity.id
_entity.type
_entity.pdbx_description
1 polymer ?
#
loop_
_entity_poly.entity_id
_entity_poly.type
_entity_poly.pdbx_seq_one_letter_code
_entity_poly.pdbx_strand_id
1 'polypeptide(L)'
;HFRDPGNPEKEDLESGSRAAAAGGVTSFLDMPNTVPNATNRVELEAKIALASKKAVTHHGFFIGATSNNVADLQSVEGMDGVCGIKIFMGSSTGDLLVHEQEHLENIFENTGGIIATHAEDENRLQSRIPQFEHRTDIAAHAECRDIECALLATKRASALAKDHDHL
;
A
#
# COMPACT_ATOMS: atom_id res chain seq x y z
N HIS A 1 -7.31 -4.98 2.10
CA HIS A 1 -7.09 -4.03 3.20
C HIS A 1 -7.94 -4.39 4.40
N PHE A 2 -7.56 -5.41 5.14
CA PHE A 2 -8.07 -5.59 6.48
C PHE A 2 -7.57 -4.43 7.36
N ARG A 3 -8.32 -4.04 8.36
CA ARG A 3 -7.98 -2.88 9.20
C ARG A 3 -7.53 -3.29 10.60
N ASP A 4 -7.04 -4.50 10.73
CA ASP A 4 -6.58 -5.09 11.96
C ASP A 4 -5.03 -5.24 11.93
N PRO A 5 -4.33 -4.62 12.86
CA PRO A 5 -4.79 -3.86 14.03
C PRO A 5 -5.28 -2.44 13.72
N GLY A 6 -6.04 -1.88 14.66
CA GLY A 6 -6.35 -0.46 14.76
C GLY A 6 -7.78 -0.04 14.44
N ASN A 7 -8.42 -0.64 13.43
CA ASN A 7 -9.83 -0.37 13.10
C ASN A 7 -10.57 -1.68 12.77
N PRO A 8 -10.58 -2.67 13.68
CA PRO A 8 -11.16 -4.00 13.42
C PRO A 8 -12.66 -3.98 13.17
N GLU A 9 -13.36 -2.90 13.55
CA GLU A 9 -14.78 -2.71 13.28
C GLU A 9 -15.09 -2.50 11.78
N LYS A 10 -14.10 -2.15 10.97
CA LYS A 10 -14.24 -2.05 9.51
C LYS A 10 -14.10 -3.41 8.84
N GLU A 11 -13.05 -4.13 9.18
CA GLU A 11 -12.79 -5.51 8.80
C GLU A 11 -11.60 -6.03 9.61
N ASP A 12 -11.78 -7.09 10.37
CA ASP A 12 -10.70 -7.76 11.08
C ASP A 12 -10.14 -8.97 10.31
N LEU A 13 -9.01 -9.49 10.76
CA LEU A 13 -8.33 -10.62 10.12
C LEU A 13 -9.13 -11.92 10.20
N GLU A 14 -9.93 -12.12 11.24
CA GLU A 14 -10.75 -13.33 11.38
C GLU A 14 -11.96 -13.28 10.45
N SER A 15 -12.78 -12.23 10.54
CA SER A 15 -13.99 -12.10 9.73
C SER A 15 -13.68 -12.04 8.24
N GLY A 16 -12.68 -11.24 7.86
CA GLY A 16 -12.27 -11.11 6.46
C GLY A 16 -11.71 -12.39 5.87
N SER A 17 -10.87 -13.14 6.61
CA SER A 17 -10.36 -14.43 6.14
C SER A 17 -11.43 -15.52 6.08
N ARG A 18 -12.42 -15.52 6.99
CA ARG A 18 -13.59 -16.40 6.92
C ARG A 18 -14.47 -16.09 5.71
N ALA A 19 -14.68 -14.80 5.40
CA ALA A 19 -15.41 -14.40 4.21
C ALA A 19 -14.66 -14.81 2.93
N ALA A 20 -13.33 -14.65 2.89
CA ALA A 20 -12.47 -15.12 1.81
C ALA A 20 -12.63 -16.64 1.59
N ALA A 21 -12.51 -17.43 2.66
CA ALA A 21 -12.67 -18.89 2.61
C ALA A 21 -14.06 -19.31 2.12
N ALA A 22 -15.12 -18.65 2.60
CA ALA A 22 -16.49 -18.90 2.15
C ALA A 22 -16.69 -18.58 0.66
N GLY A 23 -15.96 -17.60 0.13
CA GLY A 23 -15.92 -17.26 -1.31
C GLY A 23 -14.95 -18.12 -2.15
N GLY A 24 -14.26 -19.10 -1.56
CA GLY A 24 -13.30 -19.96 -2.25
C GLY A 24 -11.90 -19.35 -2.39
N VAL A 25 -11.63 -18.22 -1.72
CA VAL A 25 -10.30 -17.58 -1.69
C VAL A 25 -9.48 -18.21 -0.55
N THR A 26 -8.38 -18.84 -0.91
CA THR A 26 -7.54 -19.61 0.03
C THR A 26 -6.33 -18.83 0.57
N SER A 27 -6.06 -17.65 0.02
CA SER A 27 -4.93 -16.83 0.41
C SER A 27 -5.24 -15.35 0.24
N PHE A 28 -4.68 -14.50 1.10
CA PHE A 28 -4.73 -13.06 0.92
C PHE A 28 -3.37 -12.41 1.19
N LEU A 29 -3.15 -11.26 0.56
CA LEU A 29 -1.99 -10.41 0.80
C LEU A 29 -2.51 -9.06 1.30
N ASP A 30 -2.18 -8.69 2.54
CA ASP A 30 -2.73 -7.50 3.17
C ASP A 30 -1.74 -6.33 3.18
N MET A 31 -2.29 -5.13 3.27
CA MET A 31 -1.61 -3.86 3.09
C MET A 31 -1.17 -3.24 4.44
N PRO A 32 -0.17 -2.34 4.43
CA PRO A 32 0.46 -1.83 5.63
C PRO A 32 -0.33 -0.75 6.38
N ASN A 33 -1.40 -0.21 5.80
CA ASN A 33 -2.15 0.93 6.33
C ASN A 33 -3.12 0.54 7.46
N THR A 34 -2.55 0.07 8.53
CA THR A 34 -3.18 -0.29 9.81
C THR A 34 -2.83 0.75 10.89
N VAL A 35 -3.21 0.56 12.13
CA VAL A 35 -2.82 1.44 13.25
C VAL A 35 -2.23 0.57 14.37
N PRO A 36 -0.92 0.61 14.55
CA PRO A 36 0.07 1.40 13.80
C PRO A 36 0.25 0.92 12.34
N ASN A 37 0.83 1.79 11.47
CA ASN A 37 1.22 1.40 10.13
C ASN A 37 2.37 0.39 10.18
N ALA A 38 2.31 -0.66 9.35
CA ALA A 38 3.38 -1.65 9.24
C ALA A 38 4.51 -1.12 8.33
N THR A 39 5.31 -0.17 8.83
CA THR A 39 6.39 0.52 8.10
C THR A 39 7.78 0.17 8.61
N ASN A 40 7.88 -0.68 9.60
CA ASN A 40 9.13 -1.21 10.13
C ASN A 40 8.96 -2.69 10.50
N ARG A 41 10.08 -3.33 10.78
CA ARG A 41 10.11 -4.76 11.09
C ARG A 41 9.27 -5.14 12.30
N VAL A 42 9.28 -4.35 13.35
CA VAL A 42 8.57 -4.65 14.61
C VAL A 42 7.05 -4.68 14.39
N GLU A 43 6.51 -3.67 13.73
CA GLU A 43 5.08 -3.58 13.43
C GLU A 43 4.63 -4.67 12.45
N LEU A 44 5.48 -5.00 11.48
CA LEU A 44 5.20 -6.06 10.51
C LEU A 44 5.18 -7.44 11.19
N GLU A 45 6.16 -7.75 12.03
CA GLU A 45 6.21 -9.00 12.81
C GLU A 45 5.00 -9.12 13.77
N ALA A 46 4.62 -8.03 14.42
CA ALA A 46 3.43 -7.98 15.27
C ALA A 46 2.14 -8.31 14.47
N LYS A 47 2.03 -7.76 13.26
CA LYS A 47 0.89 -8.01 12.37
C LYS A 47 0.87 -9.46 11.87
N ILE A 48 2.00 -10.04 11.49
CA ILE A 48 2.14 -11.46 11.12
C ILE A 48 1.73 -12.35 12.30
N ALA A 49 2.21 -12.06 13.50
CA ALA A 49 1.87 -12.83 14.70
C ALA A 49 0.38 -12.71 15.08
N LEU A 50 -0.25 -11.56 14.82
CA LEU A 50 -1.69 -11.37 15.01
C LEU A 50 -2.49 -12.24 14.01
N ALA A 51 -2.11 -12.19 12.74
CA ALA A 51 -2.75 -12.97 11.69
C ALA A 51 -2.64 -14.49 11.91
N SER A 52 -1.49 -14.95 12.38
CA SER A 52 -1.29 -16.38 12.71
C SER A 52 -2.25 -16.91 13.79
N LYS A 53 -2.84 -16.02 14.60
CA LYS A 53 -3.82 -16.38 15.62
C LYS A 53 -5.27 -16.27 15.14
N LYS A 54 -5.54 -15.39 14.17
CA LYS A 54 -6.90 -15.01 13.77
C LYS A 54 -7.29 -15.52 12.38
N ALA A 55 -6.37 -15.49 11.42
CA ALA A 55 -6.69 -15.82 10.04
C ALA A 55 -6.90 -17.33 9.84
N VAL A 56 -7.91 -17.69 9.06
CA VAL A 56 -8.26 -19.08 8.71
C VAL A 56 -7.77 -19.49 7.32
N THR A 57 -7.16 -18.57 6.57
CA THR A 57 -6.58 -18.82 5.25
C THR A 57 -5.08 -18.50 5.26
N HIS A 58 -4.37 -18.91 4.21
CA HIS A 58 -2.98 -18.44 4.02
C HIS A 58 -2.93 -16.92 3.92
N HIS A 59 -1.86 -16.34 4.45
CA HIS A 59 -1.73 -14.89 4.50
C HIS A 59 -0.29 -14.44 4.34
N GLY A 60 -0.13 -13.25 3.81
CA GLY A 60 1.12 -12.52 3.73
C GLY A 60 0.86 -11.02 3.78
N PHE A 61 1.93 -10.25 3.97
CA PHE A 61 1.83 -8.81 4.23
C PHE A 61 2.83 -8.02 3.42
N PHE A 62 2.41 -6.84 3.00
CA PHE A 62 3.31 -5.83 2.46
C PHE A 62 3.80 -4.92 3.59
N ILE A 63 5.10 -4.61 3.57
CA ILE A 63 5.63 -3.49 4.37
C ILE A 63 5.34 -2.18 3.65
N GLY A 64 4.98 -1.12 4.39
CA GLY A 64 4.74 0.21 3.85
C GLY A 64 6.03 0.99 3.67
N ALA A 65 6.25 1.53 2.47
CA ALA A 65 7.30 2.49 2.24
C ALA A 65 6.91 3.87 2.78
N THR A 66 7.92 4.58 3.28
CA THR A 66 7.88 5.99 3.65
C THR A 66 9.06 6.71 2.99
N SER A 67 9.11 8.02 3.10
CA SER A 67 10.22 8.82 2.55
C SER A 67 11.61 8.50 3.14
N ASN A 68 11.66 7.77 4.26
CA ASN A 68 12.91 7.62 5.03
C ASN A 68 13.14 6.23 5.65
N ASN A 69 12.38 5.19 5.26
CA ASN A 69 12.49 3.87 5.90
C ASN A 69 13.15 2.78 5.04
N VAL A 70 13.97 3.12 4.05
CA VAL A 70 14.63 2.14 3.16
C VAL A 70 15.37 1.05 3.94
N ALA A 71 16.04 1.39 5.04
CA ALA A 71 16.72 0.41 5.89
C ALA A 71 15.75 -0.61 6.52
N ASP A 72 14.53 -0.18 6.91
CA ASP A 72 13.48 -1.08 7.39
C ASP A 72 12.99 -2.00 6.27
N LEU A 73 12.79 -1.44 5.05
CA LEU A 73 12.39 -2.23 3.88
C LEU A 73 13.39 -3.34 3.60
N GLN A 74 14.68 -3.01 3.56
CA GLN A 74 15.78 -3.98 3.36
C GLN A 74 15.83 -5.03 4.48
N SER A 75 15.55 -4.65 5.73
CA SER A 75 15.64 -5.54 6.90
C SER A 75 14.64 -6.70 6.88
N VAL A 76 13.61 -6.61 6.07
CA VAL A 76 12.53 -7.62 5.95
C VAL A 76 12.52 -8.34 4.60
N GLU A 77 13.47 -8.08 3.73
CA GLU A 77 13.59 -8.79 2.46
C GLU A 77 13.79 -10.29 2.69
N GLY A 78 13.00 -11.11 2.00
CA GLY A 78 13.05 -12.57 2.15
C GLY A 78 12.53 -13.12 3.48
N MET A 79 11.95 -12.27 4.34
CA MET A 79 11.36 -12.73 5.59
C MET A 79 10.05 -13.47 5.32
N ASP A 80 9.85 -14.60 6.03
CA ASP A 80 8.61 -15.38 5.93
C ASP A 80 7.38 -14.53 6.28
N GLY A 81 6.37 -14.59 5.42
CA GLY A 81 5.13 -13.82 5.57
C GLY A 81 5.18 -12.42 4.96
N VAL A 82 6.32 -11.99 4.43
CA VAL A 82 6.47 -10.71 3.71
C VAL A 82 6.35 -10.95 2.21
N CYS A 83 5.43 -10.22 1.57
CA CYS A 83 5.13 -10.37 0.15
C CYS A 83 5.84 -9.36 -0.74
N GLY A 84 6.28 -8.27 -0.16
CA GLY A 84 6.91 -7.16 -0.88
C GLY A 84 6.66 -5.82 -0.19
N ILE A 85 6.88 -4.76 -0.95
CA ILE A 85 6.79 -3.37 -0.50
C ILE A 85 5.52 -2.74 -1.07
N LYS A 86 4.80 -1.97 -0.26
CA LYS A 86 3.68 -1.14 -0.72
C LYS A 86 4.06 0.33 -0.72
N ILE A 87 3.88 0.99 -1.87
CA ILE A 87 4.03 2.43 -2.02
C ILE A 87 2.67 3.07 -2.31
N PHE A 88 2.34 4.14 -1.61
CA PHE A 88 1.21 5.00 -1.95
C PHE A 88 1.74 6.27 -2.64
N MET A 89 1.63 6.33 -3.96
CA MET A 89 2.09 7.47 -4.77
C MET A 89 1.10 8.65 -4.77
N GLY A 90 -0.08 8.44 -4.23
CA GLY A 90 -1.14 9.42 -4.06
C GLY A 90 -2.25 8.88 -3.17
N SER A 91 -3.21 9.72 -2.83
CA SER A 91 -4.42 9.33 -2.09
C SER A 91 -4.16 8.66 -0.75
N SER A 92 -3.07 9.02 -0.08
CA SER A 92 -2.73 8.55 1.26
C SER A 92 -2.49 9.73 2.20
N THR A 93 -2.34 9.45 3.46
CA THR A 93 -2.13 10.45 4.50
C THR A 93 -0.93 10.09 5.36
N GLY A 94 -0.33 11.11 5.95
CA GLY A 94 0.82 10.95 6.84
C GLY A 94 2.03 10.35 6.13
N ASP A 95 2.82 9.59 6.86
CA ASP A 95 4.12 9.08 6.42
C ASP A 95 4.04 8.04 5.28
N LEU A 96 2.85 7.47 5.02
CA LEU A 96 2.67 6.50 3.93
C LEU A 96 2.59 7.14 2.53
N LEU A 97 2.42 8.45 2.43
CA LEU A 97 2.42 9.12 1.13
C LEU A 97 3.86 9.33 0.64
N VAL A 98 4.21 8.70 -0.48
CA VAL A 98 5.51 8.82 -1.14
C VAL A 98 5.29 9.20 -2.59
N HIS A 99 5.36 10.48 -2.91
CA HIS A 99 5.11 10.97 -4.26
C HIS A 99 6.27 11.78 -4.86
N GLU A 100 7.25 12.18 -4.05
CA GLU A 100 8.42 12.88 -4.52
C GLU A 100 9.35 11.93 -5.31
N GLN A 101 9.92 12.43 -6.41
CA GLN A 101 10.74 11.62 -7.32
C GLN A 101 11.96 11.03 -6.61
N GLU A 102 12.64 11.83 -5.83
CA GLU A 102 13.86 11.44 -5.10
C GLU A 102 13.59 10.28 -4.14
N HIS A 103 12.47 10.32 -3.41
CA HIS A 103 12.11 9.24 -2.48
C HIS A 103 11.72 7.95 -3.21
N LEU A 104 10.99 8.06 -4.32
CA LEU A 104 10.64 6.92 -5.15
C LEU A 104 11.90 6.27 -5.74
N GLU A 105 12.80 7.06 -6.33
CA GLU A 105 14.08 6.57 -6.86
C GLU A 105 14.89 5.86 -5.78
N ASN A 106 15.02 6.47 -4.59
CA ASN A 106 15.76 5.86 -3.49
C ASN A 106 15.18 4.50 -3.06
N ILE A 107 13.85 4.34 -3.05
CA ILE A 107 13.22 3.07 -2.73
C ILE A 107 13.50 2.04 -3.83
N PHE A 108 13.23 2.36 -5.10
CA PHE A 108 13.43 1.42 -6.21
C PHE A 108 14.91 1.04 -6.39
N GLU A 109 15.83 1.97 -6.20
CA GLU A 109 17.28 1.71 -6.32
C GLU A 109 17.81 0.78 -5.21
N ASN A 110 17.29 0.91 -4.00
CA ASN A 110 17.89 0.29 -2.82
C ASN A 110 17.09 -0.87 -2.21
N THR A 111 16.01 -1.31 -2.86
CA THR A 111 15.21 -2.46 -2.42
C THR A 111 15.03 -3.45 -3.54
N GLY A 112 14.72 -4.70 -3.19
CA GLY A 112 14.43 -5.77 -4.15
C GLY A 112 13.00 -6.28 -4.06
N GLY A 113 12.69 -7.28 -4.89
CA GLY A 113 11.42 -7.99 -4.85
C GLY A 113 10.25 -7.23 -5.43
N ILE A 114 9.06 -7.57 -4.98
CA ILE A 114 7.80 -7.02 -5.52
C ILE A 114 7.49 -5.67 -4.88
N ILE A 115 7.28 -4.65 -5.72
CA ILE A 115 6.75 -3.35 -5.30
C ILE A 115 5.32 -3.21 -5.83
N ALA A 116 4.36 -3.07 -4.91
CA ALA A 116 2.96 -2.79 -5.24
C ALA A 116 2.67 -1.30 -5.03
N THR A 117 2.15 -0.62 -6.04
CA THR A 117 1.87 0.82 -5.97
C THR A 117 0.37 1.12 -5.92
N HIS A 118 -0.03 2.11 -5.15
CA HIS A 118 -1.26 2.86 -5.40
C HIS A 118 -0.89 4.00 -6.35
N ALA A 119 -1.20 3.82 -7.63
CA ALA A 119 -0.73 4.68 -8.69
C ALA A 119 -1.76 5.78 -9.01
N GLU A 120 -1.76 6.83 -8.21
CA GLU A 120 -2.40 8.12 -8.52
C GLU A 120 -1.36 9.22 -8.40
N ASP A 121 -1.34 10.17 -9.33
CA ASP A 121 -0.43 11.31 -9.29
C ASP A 121 -0.93 12.34 -8.28
N GLU A 122 -0.23 12.44 -7.15
CA GLU A 122 -0.62 13.32 -6.05
C GLU A 122 -0.65 14.79 -6.45
N ASN A 123 0.33 15.25 -7.24
CA ASN A 123 0.39 16.65 -7.67
C ASN A 123 -0.81 17.02 -8.53
N ARG A 124 -1.17 16.16 -9.48
CA ARG A 124 -2.37 16.35 -10.29
C ARG A 124 -3.62 16.31 -9.41
N LEU A 125 -3.75 15.33 -8.54
CA LEU A 125 -4.89 15.20 -7.64
C LEU A 125 -5.09 16.46 -6.81
N GLN A 126 -4.05 16.94 -6.15
CA GLN A 126 -4.09 18.16 -5.34
C GLN A 126 -4.47 19.41 -6.15
N SER A 127 -4.01 19.51 -7.40
CA SER A 127 -4.40 20.62 -8.30
C SER A 127 -5.88 20.60 -8.70
N ARG A 128 -6.52 19.43 -8.65
CA ARG A 128 -7.91 19.22 -9.07
C ARG A 128 -8.91 19.33 -7.91
N ILE A 129 -8.56 18.87 -6.72
CA ILE A 129 -9.46 18.88 -5.55
C ILE A 129 -10.23 20.19 -5.38
N PRO A 130 -9.60 21.39 -5.43
CA PRO A 130 -10.34 22.66 -5.27
C PRO A 130 -11.44 22.91 -6.30
N GLN A 131 -11.34 22.30 -7.47
CA GLN A 131 -12.34 22.45 -8.53
C GLN A 131 -13.62 21.65 -8.24
N PHE A 132 -13.56 20.68 -7.32
CA PHE A 132 -14.64 19.74 -7.00
C PHE A 132 -15.16 19.87 -5.58
N GLU A 133 -14.55 20.66 -4.71
CA GLU A 133 -14.94 20.82 -3.29
C GLU A 133 -16.39 21.20 -3.05
N HIS A 134 -16.98 21.93 -4.00
CA HIS A 134 -18.38 22.39 -3.93
C HIS A 134 -19.39 21.34 -4.42
N ARG A 135 -18.92 20.23 -4.98
CA ARG A 135 -19.76 19.16 -5.54
C ARG A 135 -19.98 18.05 -4.52
N THR A 136 -21.22 17.61 -4.41
CA THR A 136 -21.64 16.53 -3.49
C THR A 136 -22.16 15.30 -4.22
N ASP A 137 -22.21 15.34 -5.55
CA ASP A 137 -22.60 14.20 -6.37
C ASP A 137 -21.48 13.17 -6.50
N ILE A 138 -21.85 11.90 -6.67
CA ILE A 138 -20.90 10.79 -6.70
C ILE A 138 -19.96 10.84 -7.91
N ALA A 139 -20.38 11.47 -9.03
CA ALA A 139 -19.56 11.60 -10.22
C ALA A 139 -18.36 12.53 -9.99
N ALA A 140 -18.46 13.49 -9.08
CA ALA A 140 -17.38 14.41 -8.73
C ALA A 140 -16.11 13.65 -8.29
N HIS A 141 -16.25 12.53 -7.58
CA HIS A 141 -15.12 11.72 -7.17
C HIS A 141 -14.33 11.16 -8.38
N ALA A 142 -15.03 10.57 -9.35
CA ALA A 142 -14.40 9.99 -10.55
C ALA A 142 -13.83 11.08 -11.48
N GLU A 143 -14.50 12.22 -11.58
CA GLU A 143 -14.02 13.34 -12.38
C GLU A 143 -12.80 14.02 -11.76
N CYS A 144 -12.75 14.16 -10.44
CA CYS A 144 -11.60 14.69 -9.72
C CYS A 144 -10.37 13.79 -9.89
N ARG A 145 -10.56 12.48 -9.75
CA ARG A 145 -9.55 11.43 -9.93
C ARG A 145 -9.59 10.90 -11.36
N ASP A 146 -9.25 11.75 -12.31
CA ASP A 146 -9.36 11.42 -13.71
C ASP A 146 -8.32 10.38 -14.17
N ILE A 147 -8.53 9.87 -15.39
CA ILE A 147 -7.66 8.85 -16.00
C ILE A 147 -6.19 9.28 -16.02
N GLU A 148 -5.93 10.56 -16.20
CA GLU A 148 -4.55 11.08 -16.25
C GLU A 148 -3.84 10.98 -14.89
N CYS A 149 -4.56 11.05 -13.76
CA CYS A 149 -3.99 10.80 -12.43
C CYS A 149 -3.38 9.39 -12.36
N ALA A 150 -4.10 8.39 -12.82
CA ALA A 150 -3.63 7.00 -12.84
C ALA A 150 -2.52 6.79 -13.89
N LEU A 151 -2.68 7.36 -15.09
CA LEU A 151 -1.75 7.19 -16.19
C LEU A 151 -0.35 7.75 -15.88
N LEU A 152 -0.27 8.96 -15.32
CA LEU A 152 0.99 9.60 -14.96
C LEU A 152 1.74 8.79 -13.90
N ALA A 153 1.07 8.41 -12.83
CA ALA A 153 1.68 7.61 -11.76
C ALA A 153 2.09 6.21 -12.23
N THR A 154 1.26 5.54 -13.06
CA THR A 154 1.59 4.23 -13.62
C THR A 154 2.80 4.28 -14.54
N LYS A 155 2.89 5.28 -15.43
CA LYS A 155 4.07 5.48 -16.28
C LYS A 155 5.33 5.70 -15.47
N ARG A 156 5.24 6.51 -14.42
CA ARG A 156 6.35 6.80 -13.52
C ARG A 156 6.82 5.55 -12.78
N ALA A 157 5.90 4.80 -12.16
CA ALA A 157 6.24 3.56 -11.48
C ALA A 157 6.86 2.52 -12.43
N SER A 158 6.30 2.37 -13.65
CA SER A 158 6.83 1.44 -14.65
C SER A 158 8.22 1.83 -15.15
N ALA A 159 8.49 3.14 -15.28
CA ALA A 159 9.84 3.61 -15.65
C ALA A 159 10.85 3.28 -14.54
N LEU A 160 10.53 3.59 -13.28
CA LEU A 160 11.37 3.26 -12.13
C LEU A 160 11.64 1.76 -12.02
N ALA A 161 10.59 0.94 -12.18
CA ALA A 161 10.74 -0.52 -12.14
C ALA A 161 11.71 -1.02 -13.23
N LYS A 162 11.62 -0.47 -14.43
CA LYS A 162 12.51 -0.82 -15.54
C LYS A 162 13.95 -0.34 -15.29
N ASP A 163 14.12 0.86 -14.78
CA ASP A 163 15.45 1.48 -14.60
C ASP A 163 16.23 0.80 -13.46
N HIS A 164 15.54 0.16 -12.51
CA HIS A 164 16.10 -0.50 -11.33
C HIS A 164 15.88 -2.03 -11.28
N ASP A 165 15.59 -2.67 -12.41
CA ASP A 165 15.45 -4.14 -12.54
C ASP A 165 14.42 -4.80 -11.61
N HIS A 166 13.28 -4.13 -11.38
CA HIS A 166 12.13 -4.67 -10.64
C HIS A 166 11.11 -5.43 -11.52
N LEU A 167 11.47 -5.87 -12.71
CA LEU A 167 10.62 -6.59 -13.67
C LEU A 167 10.88 -8.08 -13.67
#